data_0d6cf9387981848f9c9a4aa9e6cda42f
#
_entry.id   0d6cf9387981848f9c9a4aa9e6cda42f
#
_cell.length_a   1.000
_cell.length_b   1.000
_cell.length_c   1.000
_cell.angle_alpha   90.00
_cell.angle_beta   90.00
_cell.angle_gamma   90.00
#
_symmetry.space_group_name_H-M   'P 1'
#
loop_
_entity.id
_entity.type
_entity.pdbx_description
1 polymer ?
#
loop_
_entity_poly.entity_id
_entity_poly.type
_entity_poly.pdbx_seq_one_letter_code
_entity_poly.pdbx_strand_id
1 'polypeptide(L)'
;QKDIVGSLMVHPLDWLSVGGSFVKGKGCAVAVSSLNPDIQVGENYTRNRWSAGAVIKTKPVDVRTEYLAGKDGRIKSDGYYVTASAHVFPKVDVIASYDYLNKSKVLDDKQSNYVVGLQYWFYPKCRVQAQYTYCNRHIGDNSNLLQAQLQVRF
;
A
#
# COMPACT_ATOMS: atom_id res chain seq x y z
N GLN A 1 5.07 -13.13 -23.30
CA GLN A 1 3.92 -13.48 -22.47
C GLN A 1 3.05 -12.22 -22.30
N LYS A 2 1.73 -12.39 -22.27
CA LYS A 2 0.80 -11.28 -22.10
C LYS A 2 0.06 -11.45 -20.78
N ASP A 3 -0.01 -10.36 -20.01
CA ASP A 3 -0.79 -10.29 -18.78
C ASP A 3 -2.17 -9.73 -19.08
N ILE A 4 -3.17 -10.19 -18.37
CA ILE A 4 -4.53 -9.64 -18.39
C ILE A 4 -4.67 -8.76 -17.16
N VAL A 5 -5.02 -7.50 -17.37
CA VAL A 5 -5.22 -6.51 -16.31
C VAL A 5 -6.62 -5.91 -16.43
N GLY A 6 -7.31 -5.78 -15.33
CA GLY A 6 -8.60 -5.12 -15.27
C GLY A 6 -8.74 -4.31 -14.00
N SER A 7 -9.44 -3.19 -14.08
CA SER A 7 -9.81 -2.37 -12.92
C SER A 7 -11.17 -1.74 -13.12
N LEU A 8 -11.89 -1.56 -12.01
CA LEU A 8 -13.17 -0.87 -11.97
C LEU A 8 -13.19 0.02 -10.75
N MET A 9 -13.67 1.25 -10.93
CA MET A 9 -13.93 2.18 -9.83
C MET A 9 -15.33 2.75 -10.03
N VAL A 10 -16.12 2.77 -8.98
CA VAL A 10 -17.47 3.33 -8.94
C VAL A 10 -17.59 4.36 -7.84
N HIS A 11 -18.42 5.36 -8.06
CA HIS A 11 -18.70 6.45 -7.12
C HIS A 11 -20.18 6.42 -6.76
N PRO A 12 -20.60 5.51 -5.85
CA PRO A 12 -22.02 5.37 -5.50
C PRO A 12 -22.57 6.62 -4.79
N LEU A 13 -21.72 7.38 -4.16
CA LEU A 13 -22.05 8.64 -3.48
C LEU A 13 -20.90 9.65 -3.70
N ASP A 14 -21.19 10.94 -3.61
CA ASP A 14 -20.18 12.01 -3.82
C ASP A 14 -18.98 11.90 -2.86
N TRP A 15 -19.21 11.35 -1.68
CA TRP A 15 -18.19 11.15 -0.65
C TRP A 15 -17.58 9.74 -0.63
N LEU A 16 -18.11 8.79 -1.41
CA LEU A 16 -17.67 7.39 -1.41
C LEU A 16 -17.26 6.93 -2.80
N SER A 17 -16.04 6.45 -2.91
CA SER A 17 -15.52 5.72 -4.06
C SER A 17 -15.14 4.32 -3.65
N VAL A 18 -15.52 3.32 -4.42
CA VAL A 18 -15.18 1.91 -4.20
C VAL A 18 -14.61 1.35 -5.49
N GLY A 19 -13.55 0.59 -5.39
CA GLY A 19 -12.92 0.03 -6.57
C GLY A 19 -12.17 -1.25 -6.31
N GLY A 20 -11.81 -1.91 -7.40
CA GLY A 20 -10.99 -3.11 -7.36
C GLY A 20 -10.20 -3.27 -8.65
N SER A 21 -9.16 -4.05 -8.57
CA SER A 21 -8.32 -4.40 -9.71
C SER A 21 -7.87 -5.84 -9.66
N PHE A 22 -7.52 -6.38 -10.81
CA PHE A 22 -6.90 -7.69 -10.88
C PHE A 22 -5.83 -7.72 -11.97
N VAL A 23 -4.83 -8.56 -11.74
CA VAL A 23 -3.78 -8.90 -12.70
C VAL A 23 -3.66 -10.42 -12.72
N LYS A 24 -3.76 -11.00 -13.91
CA LYS A 24 -3.52 -12.43 -14.13
C LYS A 24 -2.44 -12.58 -15.20
N GLY A 25 -1.33 -13.21 -14.83
CA GLY A 25 -0.20 -13.32 -15.73
C GLY A 25 0.82 -14.35 -15.30
N LYS A 26 1.98 -14.25 -15.93
CA LYS A 26 3.13 -15.10 -15.63
C LYS A 26 4.37 -14.23 -15.44
N GLY A 27 5.14 -14.50 -14.40
CA GLY A 27 6.47 -13.94 -14.19
C GLY A 27 7.54 -14.91 -14.66
N CYS A 28 8.72 -14.37 -14.98
CA CYS A 28 9.93 -15.16 -15.19
C CYS A 28 10.89 -14.87 -14.03
N ALA A 29 11.43 -15.89 -13.40
CA ALA A 29 12.36 -15.74 -12.30
C ALA A 29 13.71 -15.23 -12.80
N VAL A 30 14.12 -14.06 -12.35
CA VAL A 30 15.44 -13.48 -12.69
C VAL A 30 16.50 -13.79 -11.63
N ALA A 31 16.07 -14.24 -10.45
CA ALA A 31 16.95 -14.68 -9.35
C ALA A 31 16.23 -15.72 -8.50
N VAL A 32 16.97 -16.54 -7.79
CA VAL A 32 16.41 -17.47 -6.79
C VAL A 32 15.91 -16.63 -5.60
N SER A 33 14.67 -16.86 -5.20
CA SER A 33 14.06 -16.19 -4.04
C SER A 33 13.97 -17.14 -2.86
N SER A 34 14.38 -16.69 -1.68
CA SER A 34 14.19 -17.43 -0.44
C SER A 34 12.71 -17.71 -0.13
N LEU A 35 11.82 -16.88 -0.64
CA LEU A 35 10.37 -17.04 -0.49
C LEU A 35 9.78 -18.09 -1.45
N ASN A 36 10.49 -18.43 -2.52
CA ASN A 36 10.04 -19.35 -3.56
C ASN A 36 11.21 -20.21 -4.09
N PRO A 37 11.84 -21.01 -3.22
CA PRO A 37 13.07 -21.74 -3.54
C PRO A 37 12.89 -22.77 -4.65
N ASP A 38 11.67 -23.22 -4.88
CA ASP A 38 11.33 -24.22 -5.92
C ASP A 38 11.39 -23.65 -7.35
N ILE A 39 11.45 -22.33 -7.52
CA ILE A 39 11.46 -21.68 -8.84
C ILE A 39 12.89 -21.32 -9.20
N GLN A 40 13.39 -21.93 -10.26
CA GLN A 40 14.74 -21.68 -10.77
C GLN A 40 14.81 -20.43 -11.65
N VAL A 41 16.01 -19.87 -11.78
CA VAL A 41 16.25 -18.73 -12.67
C VAL A 41 15.89 -19.11 -14.12
N GLY A 42 15.12 -18.26 -14.79
CA GLY A 42 14.59 -18.50 -16.13
C GLY A 42 13.27 -19.26 -16.18
N GLU A 43 12.80 -19.81 -15.05
CA GLU A 43 11.54 -20.53 -14.98
C GLU A 43 10.33 -19.57 -14.93
N ASN A 44 9.25 -19.96 -15.60
CA ASN A 44 8.01 -19.21 -15.60
C ASN A 44 7.08 -19.65 -14.46
N TYR A 45 6.55 -18.70 -13.71
CA TYR A 45 5.61 -18.96 -12.65
C TYR A 45 4.31 -18.15 -12.81
N THR A 46 3.23 -18.65 -12.24
CA THR A 46 1.94 -17.94 -12.21
C THR A 46 2.03 -16.72 -11.30
N ARG A 47 1.57 -15.57 -11.79
CA ARG A 47 1.55 -14.31 -11.07
C ARG A 47 0.14 -13.71 -11.14
N ASN A 48 -0.62 -13.89 -10.08
CA ASN A 48 -2.00 -13.39 -9.99
C ASN A 48 -2.11 -12.45 -8.79
N ARG A 49 -2.75 -11.30 -8.99
CA ARG A 49 -2.97 -10.31 -7.93
C ARG A 49 -4.35 -9.70 -8.08
N TRP A 50 -4.95 -9.32 -6.98
CA TRP A 50 -6.18 -8.56 -6.97
C TRP A 50 -6.19 -7.61 -5.79
N SER A 51 -6.95 -6.54 -5.91
CA SER A 51 -7.20 -5.60 -4.83
C SER A 51 -8.64 -5.15 -4.81
N ALA A 52 -9.09 -4.72 -3.62
CA ALA A 52 -10.35 -4.05 -3.42
C ALA A 52 -10.17 -2.96 -2.37
N GLY A 53 -10.74 -1.79 -2.63
CA GLY A 53 -10.54 -0.65 -1.73
C GLY A 53 -11.66 0.37 -1.80
N ALA A 54 -11.61 1.30 -0.85
CA ALA A 54 -12.55 2.39 -0.74
C ALA A 54 -11.84 3.70 -0.37
N VAL A 55 -12.40 4.80 -0.85
CA VAL A 55 -12.01 6.15 -0.47
C VAL A 55 -13.26 6.87 0.02
N ILE A 56 -13.20 7.35 1.25
CA ILE A 56 -14.24 8.13 1.90
C ILE A 56 -13.72 9.55 2.03
N LYS A 57 -14.40 10.51 1.42
CA LYS A 57 -14.06 11.94 1.45
C LYS A 57 -15.14 12.68 2.22
N THR A 58 -14.89 12.90 3.49
CA THR A 58 -15.79 13.66 4.36
C THR A 58 -15.02 14.78 5.05
N LYS A 59 -15.69 15.89 5.35
CA LYS A 59 -15.08 16.95 6.17
C LYS A 59 -15.37 16.65 7.65
N PRO A 60 -14.37 16.70 8.54
CA PRO A 60 -12.97 17.11 8.30
C PRO A 60 -11.99 15.96 8.02
N VAL A 61 -12.45 14.72 7.82
CA VAL A 61 -11.59 13.53 7.74
C VAL A 61 -11.80 12.81 6.40
N ASP A 62 -10.70 12.52 5.72
CA ASP A 62 -10.66 11.63 4.57
C ASP A 62 -10.07 10.28 5.00
N VAL A 63 -10.66 9.17 4.55
CA VAL A 63 -10.17 7.82 4.82
C VAL A 63 -9.95 7.09 3.50
N ARG A 64 -8.82 6.41 3.39
CA ARG A 64 -8.50 5.52 2.28
C ARG A 64 -8.11 4.16 2.82
N THR A 65 -8.67 3.11 2.25
CA THR A 65 -8.35 1.73 2.61
C THR A 65 -8.30 0.86 1.36
N GLU A 66 -7.40 -0.13 1.36
CA GLU A 66 -7.32 -1.13 0.31
C GLU A 66 -6.81 -2.44 0.90
N TYR A 67 -7.39 -3.54 0.45
CA TYR A 67 -6.92 -4.90 0.65
C TYR A 67 -6.34 -5.41 -0.65
N LEU A 68 -5.16 -6.04 -0.56
CA LEU A 68 -4.44 -6.62 -1.69
C LEU A 68 -4.15 -8.10 -1.40
N ALA A 69 -4.28 -8.96 -2.39
CA ALA A 69 -3.86 -10.34 -2.28
C ALA A 69 -3.17 -10.79 -3.57
N GLY A 70 -2.20 -11.67 -3.41
CA GLY A 70 -1.40 -12.15 -4.51
C GLY A 70 -1.01 -13.61 -4.37
N LYS A 71 -0.67 -14.20 -5.52
CA LYS A 71 -0.08 -15.52 -5.61
C LYS A 71 1.03 -15.48 -6.67
N ASP A 72 2.26 -15.73 -6.24
CA ASP A 72 3.44 -15.85 -7.08
C ASP A 72 3.94 -17.30 -6.98
N GLY A 73 3.68 -18.12 -8.01
CA GLY A 73 3.92 -19.55 -7.96
C GLY A 73 3.07 -20.24 -6.88
N ARG A 74 3.72 -20.77 -5.85
CA ARG A 74 3.05 -21.40 -4.69
C ARG A 74 2.84 -20.45 -3.53
N ILE A 75 3.56 -19.32 -3.49
CA ILE A 75 3.51 -18.37 -2.39
C ILE A 75 2.26 -17.51 -2.50
N LYS A 76 1.51 -17.46 -1.42
CA LYS A 76 0.39 -16.54 -1.24
C LYS A 76 0.82 -15.41 -0.32
N SER A 77 0.50 -14.20 -0.71
CA SER A 77 0.71 -12.97 0.07
C SER A 77 -0.57 -12.16 0.14
N ASP A 78 -0.75 -11.43 1.21
CA ASP A 78 -1.83 -10.45 1.34
C ASP A 78 -1.41 -9.28 2.22
N GLY A 79 -2.12 -8.21 2.10
CA GLY A 79 -1.92 -7.03 2.91
C GLY A 79 -3.11 -6.10 2.82
N TYR A 80 -3.17 -5.16 3.73
CA TYR A 80 -4.15 -4.08 3.71
C TYR A 80 -3.55 -2.83 4.35
N TYR A 81 -4.11 -1.70 3.98
CA TYR A 81 -3.81 -0.46 4.66
C TYR A 81 -5.08 0.35 4.93
N VAL A 82 -4.99 1.16 5.95
CA VAL A 82 -5.97 2.20 6.26
C VAL A 82 -5.21 3.48 6.54
N THR A 83 -5.48 4.51 5.76
CA THR A 83 -4.91 5.85 5.96
C THR A 83 -6.04 6.84 6.22
N ALA A 84 -5.94 7.57 7.31
CA ALA A 84 -6.82 8.68 7.63
C ALA A 84 -6.04 10.00 7.54
N SER A 85 -6.66 11.02 6.97
CA SER A 85 -6.14 12.38 6.91
C SER A 85 -7.18 13.32 7.46
N ALA A 86 -6.82 14.11 8.46
CA ALA A 86 -7.72 15.06 9.12
C ALA A 86 -7.24 16.50 8.91
N HIS A 87 -8.13 17.35 8.41
CA HIS A 87 -7.92 18.80 8.32
C HIS A 87 -8.17 19.45 9.70
N VAL A 88 -7.09 19.61 10.46
CA VAL A 88 -7.19 20.12 11.86
C VAL A 88 -7.20 21.63 11.90
N PHE A 89 -6.46 22.28 11.01
CA PHE A 89 -6.40 23.73 10.84
C PHE A 89 -6.43 24.08 9.35
N PRO A 90 -6.72 25.34 8.97
CA PRO A 90 -6.86 25.75 7.57
C PRO A 90 -5.69 25.40 6.62
N LYS A 91 -4.52 25.15 7.20
CA LYS A 91 -3.29 24.82 6.43
C LYS A 91 -2.57 23.59 6.97
N VAL A 92 -3.16 22.84 7.91
CA VAL A 92 -2.49 21.73 8.58
C VAL A 92 -3.36 20.49 8.53
N ASP A 93 -2.80 19.43 7.97
CA ASP A 93 -3.38 18.11 7.97
C ASP A 93 -2.57 17.17 8.87
N VAL A 94 -3.26 16.36 9.64
CA VAL A 94 -2.69 15.23 10.37
C VAL A 94 -2.98 13.96 9.59
N ILE A 95 -1.98 13.12 9.42
CA ILE A 95 -2.08 11.85 8.70
C ILE A 95 -1.75 10.73 9.67
N ALA A 96 -2.58 9.70 9.69
CA ALA A 96 -2.30 8.45 10.38
C ALA A 96 -2.56 7.28 9.41
N SER A 97 -1.64 6.32 9.37
CA SER A 97 -1.80 5.11 8.56
C SER A 97 -1.38 3.88 9.34
N TYR A 98 -2.10 2.81 9.10
CA TYR A 98 -1.73 1.48 9.50
C TYR A 98 -1.66 0.60 8.26
N ASP A 99 -0.50 -0.04 8.03
CA ASP A 99 -0.27 -0.93 6.91
C ASP A 99 0.11 -2.30 7.44
N TYR A 100 -0.52 -3.33 6.94
CA TYR A 100 -0.20 -4.73 7.23
C TYR A 100 0.17 -5.46 5.94
N LEU A 101 1.23 -6.22 5.98
CA LEU A 101 1.68 -7.06 4.87
C LEU A 101 2.11 -8.43 5.38
N ASN A 102 1.54 -9.49 4.84
CA ASN A 102 2.04 -10.85 4.96
C ASN A 102 2.68 -11.25 3.63
N LYS A 103 4.01 -11.21 3.58
CA LYS A 103 4.79 -11.49 2.36
C LYS A 103 4.72 -12.96 1.96
N SER A 104 4.57 -13.86 2.93
CA SER A 104 4.46 -15.29 2.71
C SER A 104 3.61 -15.94 3.80
N LYS A 105 2.44 -16.44 3.43
CA LYS A 105 1.57 -17.19 4.35
C LYS A 105 2.18 -18.52 4.80
N VAL A 106 3.13 -19.04 4.06
CA VAL A 106 3.82 -20.29 4.39
C VAL A 106 4.90 -20.07 5.45
N LEU A 107 5.64 -18.96 5.34
CA LEU A 107 6.72 -18.62 6.27
C LEU A 107 6.26 -17.72 7.42
N ASP A 108 5.00 -17.29 7.41
CA ASP A 108 4.41 -16.35 8.36
C ASP A 108 5.20 -15.02 8.46
N ASP A 109 5.78 -14.58 7.33
CA ASP A 109 6.56 -13.32 7.25
C ASP A 109 5.63 -12.12 7.21
N LYS A 110 5.30 -11.64 8.39
CA LYS A 110 4.37 -10.53 8.63
C LYS A 110 5.12 -9.25 8.99
N GLN A 111 4.57 -8.14 8.52
CA GLN A 111 5.07 -6.80 8.83
C GLN A 111 3.89 -5.85 9.05
N SER A 112 3.97 -5.02 10.08
CA SER A 112 3.01 -3.95 10.36
C SER A 112 3.73 -2.62 10.44
N ASN A 113 3.23 -1.60 9.73
CA ASN A 113 3.75 -0.25 9.79
C ASN A 113 2.70 0.66 10.44
N TYR A 114 3.15 1.46 11.38
CA TYR A 114 2.38 2.52 12.02
C TYR A 114 2.97 3.84 11.59
N VAL A 115 2.19 4.65 10.88
CA VAL A 115 2.64 5.93 10.31
C VAL A 115 1.86 7.06 10.94
N VAL A 116 2.56 8.08 11.39
CA VAL A 116 1.98 9.36 11.82
C VAL A 116 2.71 10.48 11.11
N GLY A 117 1.97 11.44 10.58
CA GLY A 117 2.54 12.54 9.82
C GLY A 117 1.77 13.85 9.99
N LEU A 118 2.49 14.92 9.72
CA LEU A 118 1.95 16.28 9.64
C LEU A 118 2.24 16.85 8.27
N GLN A 119 1.28 17.57 7.72
CA GLN A 119 1.39 18.23 6.44
C GLN A 119 0.99 19.69 6.60
N TYR A 120 1.84 20.61 6.14
CA TYR A 120 1.60 22.04 6.18
C TYR A 120 1.57 22.64 4.78
N TRP A 121 0.44 23.26 4.41
CA TRP A 121 0.24 23.96 3.15
C TRP A 121 0.61 25.43 3.29
N PHE A 122 1.82 25.79 2.90
CA PHE A 122 2.30 27.19 2.98
C PHE A 122 1.82 28.04 1.80
N TYR A 123 1.46 27.39 0.67
CA TYR A 123 0.88 28.01 -0.51
C TYR A 123 -0.10 27.05 -1.19
N PRO A 124 -1.10 27.53 -1.99
CA PRO A 124 -1.94 26.65 -2.79
C PRO A 124 -1.09 25.72 -3.66
N LYS A 125 -1.19 24.42 -3.52
CA LYS A 125 -0.40 23.39 -4.21
C LYS A 125 1.06 23.23 -3.73
N CYS A 126 1.51 23.95 -2.67
CA CYS A 126 2.86 23.81 -2.11
C CYS A 126 2.75 23.38 -0.65
N ARG A 127 3.45 22.30 -0.28
CA ARG A 127 3.39 21.73 1.07
C ARG A 127 4.73 21.21 1.56
N VAL A 128 4.90 21.24 2.87
CA VAL A 128 5.91 20.48 3.60
C VAL A 128 5.20 19.36 4.34
N GLN A 129 5.77 18.19 4.32
CA GLN A 129 5.27 17.03 5.04
C GLN A 129 6.41 16.41 5.83
N ALA A 130 6.14 16.05 7.08
CA ALA A 130 7.01 15.22 7.90
C ALA A 130 6.22 14.02 8.41
N GLN A 131 6.82 12.83 8.38
CA GLN A 131 6.19 11.62 8.88
C GLN A 131 7.20 10.73 9.60
N TYR A 132 6.70 10.04 10.60
CA TYR A 132 7.38 9.00 11.33
C TYR A 132 6.69 7.67 11.08
N THR A 133 7.47 6.64 10.80
CA THR A 133 7.01 5.27 10.57
C THR A 133 7.71 4.35 11.55
N TYR A 134 6.93 3.60 12.33
CA TYR A 134 7.39 2.46 13.10
C TYR A 134 7.03 1.17 12.36
N CYS A 135 8.04 0.39 12.00
CA CYS A 135 7.90 -0.89 11.33
C CYS A 135 8.13 -2.03 12.31
N ASN A 136 7.08 -2.79 12.58
CA ASN A 136 7.11 -4.01 13.39
C ASN A 136 7.14 -5.22 12.46
N ARG A 137 8.19 -6.03 12.57
CA ARG A 137 8.41 -7.23 11.76
C ARG A 137 8.32 -8.48 12.62
N HIS A 138 7.63 -9.50 12.12
CA HIS A 138 7.61 -10.81 12.77
C HIS A 138 8.94 -11.55 12.61
N ILE A 139 9.58 -11.38 11.44
CA ILE A 139 10.90 -11.92 11.13
C ILE A 139 11.85 -10.76 10.88
N GLY A 140 12.94 -10.69 11.67
CA GLY A 140 13.94 -9.62 11.62
C GLY A 140 13.69 -8.49 12.62
N ASP A 141 14.51 -7.45 12.56
CA ASP A 141 14.50 -6.35 13.51
C ASP A 141 13.43 -5.31 13.18
N ASN A 142 12.83 -4.74 14.20
CA ASN A 142 11.96 -3.59 14.09
C ASN A 142 12.77 -2.36 13.66
N SER A 143 12.16 -1.46 12.92
CA SER A 143 12.83 -0.27 12.43
C SER A 143 11.98 0.98 12.54
N ASN A 144 12.67 2.11 12.63
CA ASN A 144 12.08 3.44 12.67
C ASN A 144 12.54 4.24 11.47
N LEU A 145 11.66 5.02 10.88
CA LEU A 145 11.98 5.87 9.74
C LEU A 145 11.33 7.24 9.93
N LEU A 146 12.15 8.29 9.89
CA LEU A 146 11.69 9.68 9.83
C LEU A 146 11.93 10.20 8.42
N GLN A 147 10.87 10.73 7.80
CA GLN A 147 10.92 11.28 6.45
C GLN A 147 10.37 12.70 6.44
N ALA A 148 11.01 13.57 5.65
CA ALA A 148 10.52 14.89 5.35
C ALA A 148 10.48 15.12 3.84
N GLN A 149 9.44 15.78 3.35
CA GLN A 149 9.24 16.07 1.94
C GLN A 149 8.79 17.51 1.75
N LEU A 150 9.39 18.19 0.79
CA LEU A 150 8.93 19.47 0.27
C LEU A 150 8.34 19.24 -1.13
N GLN A 151 7.12 19.67 -1.34
CA GLN A 151 6.46 19.66 -2.64
C GLN A 151 6.14 21.08 -3.05
N VAL A 152 6.64 21.49 -4.23
CA VAL A 152 6.35 22.77 -4.86
C VAL A 152 5.77 22.49 -6.24
N ARG A 153 4.64 23.12 -6.56
CA ARG A 153 3.98 23.00 -7.85
C ARG A 153 3.73 24.40 -8.42
N PHE A 154 4.26 24.62 -9.59
CA PHE A 154 4.11 25.86 -10.39
C PHE A 154 2.88 25.81 -11.26
#